data_22dc36f9dacf84d3c2b3793e88f47120
#
_entry.id   22dc36f9dacf84d3c2b3793e88f47120
#
_cell.length_a   1.000
_cell.length_b   1.000
_cell.length_c   1.000
_cell.angle_alpha   90.00
_cell.angle_beta   90.00
_cell.angle_gamma   90.00
#
_symmetry.space_group_name_H-M   'P 1'
#
loop_
_entity.id
_entity.type
_entity.pdbx_description
1 polymer ?
#
loop_
_entity_poly.entity_id
_entity_poly.type
_entity_poly.pdbx_seq_one_letter_code
_entity_poly.pdbx_strand_id
1 'polypeptide(L)'
;MKKNKSTFVKLLKRIKKHSFFIILSLIMAAVTVATTLYVPILVGRGIDCIIGVDNVDFAKIVNILIRIGIFVGITALSQWLMNICNNRITYEVTRDIRNEAIEKIQVLPLKYIDGHSYGEIVSRVIADVDQFADGLLMGFTQFFTGVMTILGTLIFMITINAKITLAVVVITPLSFLVASFIAKKTFSMFKLQSETRGEQTALIDEMIGGQKVVKAYGYEDEAVRKFDEINERLQKYSLKAIFFSSITNPSTRFVNSLVYASVAIVGAFSAINGGITVGQLSSFLSYANQYTKPFNEISGVVTELQNALACAARIFELIEEEPEIPDTKDAKVVDEVDGTVDLNNVCFSYVPDKKLIEGFNLHVKKGQRIAIVGPTGCGKTTVINLLMRFYDVNSGSIDVSGTDIRQMTRKSLRQGFGMVLQETWLKSGTIRENIVMGKPDATEEEIIAAAKAAHSYGFIKRMSNGFDTVIGEDGGSLSQGQKQLLCITRIMLAKPPMLILDEATSSIDTRTEIKIQNAFAKLMEGRTSFIVAHRLSTIQSADVILVMKDGHIIEQGNHEELLAKNGFYHKLYYSQFDTAAQN
;
A
#
# COMPACT_ATOMS: atom_id res chain seq x y z
N MET A 1 -17.15 -3.80 15.02
CA MET A 1 -17.05 -2.86 16.16
C MET A 1 -15.87 -3.15 17.11
N LYS A 2 -15.53 -4.40 17.49
CA LYS A 2 -14.37 -4.68 18.36
C LYS A 2 -13.01 -4.35 17.71
N LYS A 3 -12.82 -4.64 16.41
CA LYS A 3 -11.58 -4.37 15.66
C LYS A 3 -11.26 -2.86 15.59
N ASN A 4 -12.28 -2.01 15.36
CA ASN A 4 -12.11 -0.54 15.32
C ASN A 4 -11.77 0.07 16.70
N LYS A 5 -12.28 -0.49 17.80
CA LYS A 5 -11.90 -0.06 19.16
C LYS A 5 -10.43 -0.30 19.45
N SER A 6 -9.89 -1.45 19.00
CA SER A 6 -8.48 -1.78 19.15
C SER A 6 -7.60 -0.82 18.33
N THR A 7 -7.98 -0.55 17.06
CA THR A 7 -7.28 0.39 16.16
C THR A 7 -7.22 1.80 16.73
N PHE A 8 -8.34 2.30 17.27
CA PHE A 8 -8.40 3.63 17.88
C PHE A 8 -7.48 3.76 19.10
N VAL A 9 -7.42 2.73 19.96
CA VAL A 9 -6.52 2.73 21.14
C VAL A 9 -5.04 2.73 20.71
N LYS A 10 -4.69 1.95 19.68
CA LYS A 10 -3.33 1.92 19.12
C LYS A 10 -2.92 3.27 18.55
N LEU A 11 -3.84 3.91 17.83
CA LEU A 11 -3.65 5.24 17.29
C LEU A 11 -3.43 6.27 18.39
N LEU A 12 -4.27 6.29 19.43
CA LEU A 12 -4.12 7.19 20.57
C LEU A 12 -2.76 7.03 21.26
N LYS A 13 -2.26 5.79 21.38
CA LYS A 13 -0.94 5.54 21.98
C LYS A 13 0.20 6.17 21.17
N ARG A 14 0.10 6.17 19.82
CA ARG A 14 1.10 6.80 18.94
C ARG A 14 1.00 8.32 18.97
N ILE A 15 -0.20 8.86 18.90
CA ILE A 15 -0.45 10.30 18.99
C ILE A 15 0.01 10.86 20.33
N LYS A 16 -0.08 10.09 21.42
CA LYS A 16 0.36 10.49 22.77
C LYS A 16 1.84 10.90 22.83
N LYS A 17 2.69 10.40 21.92
CA LYS A 17 4.09 10.87 21.83
C LYS A 17 4.18 12.38 21.54
N HIS A 18 3.16 12.96 20.90
CA HIS A 18 3.09 14.37 20.52
C HIS A 18 2.16 15.18 21.45
N SER A 19 1.99 14.76 22.72
CA SER A 19 1.05 15.35 23.68
C SER A 19 1.19 16.86 23.86
N PHE A 20 2.42 17.40 23.79
CA PHE A 20 2.66 18.83 23.86
C PHE A 20 1.93 19.59 22.74
N PHE A 21 2.08 19.14 21.49
CA PHE A 21 1.41 19.79 20.35
C PHE A 21 -0.11 19.62 20.40
N ILE A 22 -0.60 18.49 20.92
CA ILE A 22 -2.05 18.25 21.09
C ILE A 22 -2.62 19.24 22.12
N ILE A 23 -2.00 19.37 23.28
CA ILE A 23 -2.46 20.30 24.33
C ILE A 23 -2.40 21.73 23.80
N LEU A 24 -1.32 22.12 23.12
CA LEU A 24 -1.20 23.45 22.54
C LEU A 24 -2.27 23.70 21.48
N SER A 25 -2.55 22.74 20.60
CA SER A 25 -3.61 22.83 19.60
C SER A 25 -4.99 23.00 20.24
N LEU A 26 -5.30 22.23 21.30
CA LEU A 26 -6.56 22.36 22.04
C LEU A 26 -6.70 23.73 22.72
N ILE A 27 -5.62 24.25 23.31
CA ILE A 27 -5.62 25.60 23.91
C ILE A 27 -5.87 26.65 22.82
N MET A 28 -5.15 26.55 21.69
CA MET A 28 -5.34 27.48 20.57
C MET A 28 -6.75 27.38 19.97
N ALA A 29 -7.33 26.19 19.88
CA ALA A 29 -8.73 25.99 19.47
C ALA A 29 -9.70 26.68 20.44
N ALA A 30 -9.50 26.53 21.77
CA ALA A 30 -10.34 27.20 22.77
C ALA A 30 -10.22 28.73 22.68
N VAL A 31 -9.00 29.26 22.50
CA VAL A 31 -8.78 30.70 22.32
C VAL A 31 -9.46 31.19 21.04
N THR A 32 -9.28 30.46 19.92
CA THR A 32 -9.94 30.80 18.65
C THR A 32 -11.45 30.84 18.77
N VAL A 33 -12.06 29.84 19.39
CA VAL A 33 -13.51 29.79 19.60
C VAL A 33 -13.97 30.91 20.52
N ALA A 34 -13.32 31.13 21.66
CA ALA A 34 -13.70 32.18 22.62
C ALA A 34 -13.61 33.57 22.01
N THR A 35 -12.54 33.87 21.28
CA THR A 35 -12.36 35.18 20.63
C THR A 35 -13.35 35.37 19.47
N THR A 36 -13.60 34.35 18.66
CA THR A 36 -14.59 34.38 17.58
C THR A 36 -16.00 34.60 18.11
N LEU A 37 -16.36 33.96 19.21
CA LEU A 37 -17.69 34.10 19.83
C LEU A 37 -17.87 35.43 20.61
N TYR A 38 -16.77 36.08 21.00
CA TYR A 38 -16.86 37.38 21.68
C TYR A 38 -17.09 38.52 20.69
N VAL A 39 -16.68 38.42 19.43
CA VAL A 39 -16.87 39.45 18.40
C VAL A 39 -18.34 39.84 18.20
N PRO A 40 -19.32 38.92 18.08
CA PRO A 40 -20.74 39.29 17.98
C PRO A 40 -21.25 40.14 19.13
N ILE A 41 -20.76 39.94 20.37
CA ILE A 41 -21.13 40.79 21.51
C ILE A 41 -20.62 42.23 21.33
N LEU A 42 -19.38 42.37 20.86
CA LEU A 42 -18.80 43.68 20.58
C LEU A 42 -19.57 44.39 19.46
N VAL A 43 -19.91 43.65 18.39
CA VAL A 43 -20.74 44.19 17.29
C VAL A 43 -22.12 44.65 17.83
N GLY A 44 -22.76 43.81 18.65
CA GLY A 44 -24.04 44.18 19.30
C GLY A 44 -23.92 45.43 20.14
N ARG A 45 -22.90 45.57 20.98
CA ARG A 45 -22.64 46.80 21.75
C ARG A 45 -22.39 48.01 20.85
N GLY A 46 -21.71 47.81 19.70
CA GLY A 46 -21.53 48.86 18.70
C GLY A 46 -22.84 49.34 18.11
N ILE A 47 -23.75 48.39 17.79
CA ILE A 47 -25.10 48.69 17.30
C ILE A 47 -25.89 49.51 18.34
N ASP A 48 -25.84 49.10 19.61
CA ASP A 48 -26.53 49.82 20.69
C ASP A 48 -26.00 51.26 20.88
N CYS A 49 -24.78 51.59 20.44
CA CYS A 49 -24.23 52.95 20.44
C CYS A 49 -24.70 53.82 19.25
N ILE A 50 -25.40 53.24 18.27
CA ILE A 50 -25.90 53.96 17.07
C ILE A 50 -27.39 54.23 17.15
N ILE A 51 -28.13 53.61 18.09
CA ILE A 51 -29.57 53.65 18.18
C ILE A 51 -30.02 54.96 18.85
N GLY A 52 -30.56 55.89 18.07
CA GLY A 52 -31.12 57.16 18.47
C GLY A 52 -30.79 58.23 17.43
N VAL A 53 -31.83 59.08 17.12
CA VAL A 53 -31.63 60.22 16.24
C VAL A 53 -30.73 61.23 16.97
N ASP A 54 -29.62 61.63 16.32
CA ASP A 54 -28.60 62.56 16.83
C ASP A 54 -27.82 62.09 18.08
N ASN A 55 -27.88 60.82 18.46
CA ASN A 55 -27.23 60.32 19.66
C ASN A 55 -26.23 59.17 19.32
N VAL A 56 -25.28 59.40 18.38
CA VAL A 56 -24.26 58.46 18.01
C VAL A 56 -22.95 58.72 18.76
N ASP A 57 -22.52 57.76 19.61
CA ASP A 57 -21.29 57.87 20.35
C ASP A 57 -20.09 57.33 19.51
N PHE A 58 -19.55 58.16 18.64
CA PHE A 58 -18.43 57.82 17.77
C PHE A 58 -17.18 57.38 18.56
N ALA A 59 -16.93 57.96 19.74
CA ALA A 59 -15.76 57.62 20.54
C ALA A 59 -15.83 56.16 21.06
N LYS A 60 -17.02 55.74 21.53
CA LYS A 60 -17.25 54.35 21.93
C LYS A 60 -17.19 53.40 20.75
N ILE A 61 -17.76 53.78 19.59
CA ILE A 61 -17.71 52.96 18.37
C ILE A 61 -16.26 52.70 17.93
N VAL A 62 -15.43 53.74 17.87
CA VAL A 62 -14.00 53.60 17.51
C VAL A 62 -13.27 52.66 18.49
N ASN A 63 -13.53 52.79 19.80
CA ASN A 63 -12.93 51.89 20.79
C ASN A 63 -13.39 50.44 20.59
N ILE A 64 -14.67 50.20 20.28
CA ILE A 64 -15.18 48.87 19.97
C ILE A 64 -14.54 48.32 18.71
N LEU A 65 -14.39 49.10 17.64
CA LEU A 65 -13.72 48.69 16.40
C LEU A 65 -12.26 48.28 16.63
N ILE A 66 -11.52 49.06 17.44
CA ILE A 66 -10.15 48.72 17.83
C ILE A 66 -10.11 47.35 18.55
N ARG A 67 -11.04 47.13 19.51
CA ARG A 67 -11.13 45.84 20.23
C ARG A 67 -11.46 44.69 19.28
N ILE A 68 -12.41 44.88 18.35
CA ILE A 68 -12.72 43.88 17.32
C ILE A 68 -11.47 43.54 16.51
N GLY A 69 -10.70 44.57 16.07
CA GLY A 69 -9.46 44.37 15.35
C GLY A 69 -8.44 43.54 16.14
N ILE A 70 -8.27 43.81 17.44
CA ILE A 70 -7.40 43.03 18.33
C ILE A 70 -7.87 41.57 18.43
N PHE A 71 -9.16 41.34 18.67
CA PHE A 71 -9.72 39.98 18.79
C PHE A 71 -9.61 39.21 17.49
N VAL A 72 -9.84 39.84 16.33
CA VAL A 72 -9.63 39.22 15.02
C VAL A 72 -8.16 38.85 14.81
N GLY A 73 -7.24 39.74 15.21
CA GLY A 73 -5.81 39.45 15.15
C GLY A 73 -5.39 38.25 16.03
N ILE A 74 -5.91 38.20 17.28
CA ILE A 74 -5.67 37.05 18.18
C ILE A 74 -6.25 35.77 17.58
N THR A 75 -7.46 35.82 17.04
CA THR A 75 -8.11 34.67 16.39
C THR A 75 -7.27 34.14 15.22
N ALA A 76 -6.82 35.03 14.34
CA ALA A 76 -5.99 34.66 13.18
C ALA A 76 -4.68 34.01 13.61
N LEU A 77 -3.98 34.60 14.61
CA LEU A 77 -2.74 34.05 15.15
C LEU A 77 -2.95 32.69 15.80
N SER A 78 -4.00 32.57 16.64
CA SER A 78 -4.31 31.30 17.32
C SER A 78 -4.66 30.20 16.33
N GLN A 79 -5.43 30.52 15.29
CA GLN A 79 -5.79 29.57 14.23
C GLN A 79 -4.56 29.15 13.41
N TRP A 80 -3.67 30.07 13.10
CA TRP A 80 -2.43 29.78 12.41
C TRP A 80 -1.54 28.84 13.24
N LEU A 81 -1.33 29.13 14.52
CA LEU A 81 -0.56 28.27 15.43
C LEU A 81 -1.21 26.88 15.60
N MET A 82 -2.54 26.83 15.74
CA MET A 82 -3.29 25.57 15.80
C MET A 82 -3.04 24.71 14.54
N ASN A 83 -3.12 25.31 13.35
CA ASN A 83 -2.88 24.60 12.10
C ASN A 83 -1.44 24.08 11.99
N ILE A 84 -0.45 24.85 12.45
CA ILE A 84 0.95 24.37 12.50
C ILE A 84 1.06 23.14 13.40
N CYS A 85 0.46 23.18 14.60
CA CYS A 85 0.48 22.05 15.51
C CYS A 85 -0.21 20.81 14.91
N ASN A 86 -1.40 20.98 14.33
CA ASN A 86 -2.16 19.90 13.73
C ASN A 86 -1.43 19.27 12.55
N ASN A 87 -0.86 20.08 11.65
CA ASN A 87 -0.05 19.61 10.54
C ASN A 87 1.17 18.83 11.05
N ARG A 88 1.87 19.37 12.05
CA ARG A 88 3.03 18.70 12.62
C ARG A 88 2.69 17.33 13.22
N ILE A 89 1.63 17.24 14.02
CA ILE A 89 1.16 15.97 14.58
C ILE A 89 0.84 14.99 13.46
N THR A 90 0.03 15.42 12.49
CA THR A 90 -0.42 14.55 11.41
C THR A 90 0.75 14.00 10.60
N TYR A 91 1.65 14.86 10.12
CA TYR A 91 2.74 14.42 9.25
C TYR A 91 3.83 13.65 9.98
N GLU A 92 4.11 13.94 11.25
CA GLU A 92 5.05 13.12 12.05
C GLU A 92 4.49 11.72 12.33
N VAL A 93 3.22 11.61 12.73
CA VAL A 93 2.56 10.31 12.94
C VAL A 93 2.48 9.51 11.63
N THR A 94 2.14 10.18 10.53
CA THR A 94 2.07 9.55 9.19
C THR A 94 3.43 9.03 8.74
N ARG A 95 4.49 9.84 8.91
CA ARG A 95 5.87 9.43 8.61
C ARG A 95 6.28 8.19 9.42
N ASP A 96 6.02 8.21 10.72
CA ASP A 96 6.40 7.10 11.60
C ASP A 96 5.67 5.81 11.21
N ILE A 97 4.37 5.88 10.91
CA ILE A 97 3.58 4.73 10.44
C ILE A 97 4.10 4.22 9.09
N ARG A 98 4.43 5.11 8.15
CA ARG A 98 4.96 4.71 6.84
C ARG A 98 6.32 4.02 6.97
N ASN A 99 7.19 4.55 7.82
CA ASN A 99 8.49 3.93 8.09
C ASN A 99 8.32 2.54 8.72
N GLU A 100 7.47 2.39 9.74
CA GLU A 100 7.18 1.10 10.36
C GLU A 100 6.60 0.10 9.34
N ALA A 101 5.74 0.55 8.42
CA ALA A 101 5.18 -0.32 7.37
C ALA A 101 6.26 -0.78 6.39
N ILE A 102 7.16 0.11 5.96
CA ILE A 102 8.27 -0.25 5.07
C ILE A 102 9.27 -1.17 5.76
N GLU A 103 9.65 -0.88 7.01
CA GLU A 103 10.54 -1.74 7.80
C GLU A 103 9.92 -3.14 7.97
N LYS A 104 8.60 -3.19 8.21
CA LYS A 104 7.88 -4.44 8.35
C LYS A 104 7.90 -5.27 7.06
N ILE A 105 7.68 -4.66 5.90
CA ILE A 105 7.72 -5.36 4.61
C ILE A 105 9.06 -6.07 4.39
N GLN A 106 10.17 -5.49 4.86
CA GLN A 106 11.50 -6.11 4.72
C GLN A 106 11.69 -7.39 5.54
N VAL A 107 10.87 -7.58 6.57
CA VAL A 107 10.96 -8.75 7.48
C VAL A 107 9.75 -9.67 7.39
N LEU A 108 8.83 -9.43 6.47
CA LEU A 108 7.69 -10.32 6.25
C LEU A 108 8.11 -11.61 5.54
N PRO A 109 7.50 -12.75 5.91
CA PRO A 109 7.73 -14.00 5.18
C PRO A 109 7.22 -13.90 3.73
N LEU A 110 7.90 -14.55 2.79
CA LEU A 110 7.46 -14.58 1.39
C LEU A 110 6.03 -15.11 1.22
N LYS A 111 5.58 -15.99 2.11
CA LYS A 111 4.19 -16.46 2.16
C LYS A 111 3.17 -15.32 2.21
N TYR A 112 3.48 -14.24 2.92
CA TYR A 112 2.61 -13.07 2.97
C TYR A 112 2.59 -12.32 1.64
N ILE A 113 3.78 -12.13 1.05
CA ILE A 113 3.93 -11.44 -0.25
C ILE A 113 3.24 -12.22 -1.36
N ASP A 114 3.43 -13.54 -1.41
CA ASP A 114 2.81 -14.43 -2.40
C ASP A 114 1.28 -14.53 -2.25
N GLY A 115 0.78 -14.31 -1.03
CA GLY A 115 -0.66 -14.32 -0.71
C GLY A 115 -1.41 -13.04 -1.01
N HIS A 116 -0.72 -11.94 -1.34
CA HIS A 116 -1.30 -10.62 -1.57
C HIS A 116 -0.82 -10.03 -2.89
N SER A 117 -1.67 -9.27 -3.59
CA SER A 117 -1.22 -8.59 -4.80
C SER A 117 -0.26 -7.43 -4.46
N TYR A 118 0.73 -7.16 -5.33
CA TYR A 118 1.61 -6.00 -5.18
C TYR A 118 0.84 -4.68 -5.05
N GLY A 119 -0.21 -4.52 -5.87
CA GLY A 119 -1.07 -3.33 -5.83
C GLY A 119 -1.74 -3.14 -4.47
N GLU A 120 -2.15 -4.22 -3.80
CA GLU A 120 -2.74 -4.16 -2.46
C GLU A 120 -1.71 -3.70 -1.42
N ILE A 121 -0.50 -4.27 -1.42
CA ILE A 121 0.56 -3.89 -0.47
C ILE A 121 0.98 -2.44 -0.68
N VAL A 122 1.18 -2.02 -1.93
CA VAL A 122 1.53 -0.63 -2.28
C VAL A 122 0.41 0.33 -1.87
N SER A 123 -0.86 -0.03 -2.13
CA SER A 123 -2.02 0.78 -1.72
C SER A 123 -2.11 0.96 -0.21
N ARG A 124 -1.78 -0.08 0.58
CA ARG A 124 -1.75 0.02 2.06
C ARG A 124 -0.69 1.02 2.55
N VAL A 125 0.47 1.08 1.91
CA VAL A 125 1.58 1.97 2.33
C VAL A 125 1.42 3.41 1.83
N ILE A 126 0.80 3.60 0.68
CA ILE A 126 0.63 4.92 0.06
C ILE A 126 -0.79 5.44 0.32
N ALA A 127 -1.78 4.88 -0.37
CA ALA A 127 -3.14 5.43 -0.38
C ALA A 127 -3.83 5.37 0.99
N ASP A 128 -3.72 4.23 1.71
CA ASP A 128 -4.33 4.11 3.04
C ASP A 128 -3.65 5.03 4.06
N VAL A 129 -2.34 5.22 3.99
CA VAL A 129 -1.60 6.13 4.88
C VAL A 129 -1.97 7.58 4.60
N ASP A 130 -2.14 7.98 3.33
CA ASP A 130 -2.56 9.34 2.97
C ASP A 130 -4.02 9.60 3.39
N GLN A 131 -4.95 8.68 3.14
CA GLN A 131 -6.33 8.78 3.60
C GLN A 131 -6.45 8.83 5.13
N PHE A 132 -5.59 8.09 5.82
CA PHE A 132 -5.48 8.17 7.27
C PHE A 132 -5.00 9.56 7.73
N ALA A 133 -3.99 10.14 7.06
CA ALA A 133 -3.47 11.47 7.36
C ALA A 133 -4.55 12.55 7.20
N ASP A 134 -5.29 12.51 6.10
CA ASP A 134 -6.38 13.46 5.81
C ASP A 134 -7.48 13.39 6.86
N GLY A 135 -7.93 12.20 7.21
CA GLY A 135 -8.95 12.03 8.24
C GLY A 135 -8.47 12.42 9.64
N LEU A 136 -7.20 12.22 9.96
CA LEU A 136 -6.60 12.66 11.22
C LEU A 136 -6.56 14.19 11.30
N LEU A 137 -6.11 14.84 10.21
CA LEU A 137 -6.06 16.30 10.11
C LEU A 137 -7.46 16.94 10.23
N MET A 138 -8.46 16.40 9.52
CA MET A 138 -9.85 16.83 9.63
C MET A 138 -10.41 16.62 11.04
N GLY A 139 -10.08 15.49 11.66
CA GLY A 139 -10.48 15.19 13.03
C GLY A 139 -9.97 16.24 14.03
N PHE A 140 -8.70 16.60 13.96
CA PHE A 140 -8.13 17.60 14.86
C PHE A 140 -8.61 19.02 14.56
N THR A 141 -8.69 19.41 13.28
CA THR A 141 -9.03 20.80 12.93
C THR A 141 -10.53 21.10 12.98
N GLN A 142 -11.37 20.21 12.49
CA GLN A 142 -12.80 20.48 12.34
C GLN A 142 -13.67 19.88 13.45
N PHE A 143 -13.37 18.66 13.89
CA PHE A 143 -14.19 18.00 14.91
C PHE A 143 -14.07 18.71 16.26
N PHE A 144 -12.84 18.96 16.75
CA PHE A 144 -12.63 19.61 18.04
C PHE A 144 -13.13 21.06 18.04
N THR A 145 -12.78 21.84 17.00
CA THR A 145 -13.27 23.22 16.90
C THR A 145 -14.78 23.28 16.74
N GLY A 146 -15.38 22.37 15.98
CA GLY A 146 -16.83 22.28 15.80
C GLY A 146 -17.56 21.99 17.12
N VAL A 147 -17.11 21.00 17.89
CA VAL A 147 -17.69 20.68 19.21
C VAL A 147 -17.52 21.86 20.18
N MET A 148 -16.32 22.47 20.24
CA MET A 148 -16.08 23.64 21.09
C MET A 148 -16.94 24.82 20.68
N THR A 149 -17.13 25.03 19.37
CA THR A 149 -17.99 26.12 18.86
C THR A 149 -19.46 25.91 19.29
N ILE A 150 -19.98 24.66 19.17
CA ILE A 150 -21.36 24.35 19.62
C ILE A 150 -21.51 24.65 21.12
N LEU A 151 -20.61 24.10 21.95
CA LEU A 151 -20.70 24.30 23.41
C LEU A 151 -20.49 25.76 23.80
N GLY A 152 -19.49 26.42 23.24
CA GLY A 152 -19.19 27.82 23.47
C GLY A 152 -20.35 28.72 23.06
N THR A 153 -20.92 28.52 21.88
CA THR A 153 -22.08 29.31 21.40
C THR A 153 -23.28 29.16 22.33
N LEU A 154 -23.58 27.94 22.79
CA LEU A 154 -24.64 27.71 23.78
C LEU A 154 -24.41 28.49 25.08
N ILE A 155 -23.19 28.44 25.62
CA ILE A 155 -22.83 29.19 26.84
C ILE A 155 -23.04 30.68 26.61
N PHE A 156 -22.55 31.27 25.53
CA PHE A 156 -22.72 32.69 25.22
C PHE A 156 -24.17 33.05 25.01
N MET A 157 -24.98 32.24 24.35
CA MET A 157 -26.43 32.48 24.17
C MET A 157 -27.17 32.46 25.50
N ILE A 158 -26.90 31.52 26.41
CA ILE A 158 -27.53 31.44 27.73
C ILE A 158 -27.23 32.67 28.56
N THR A 159 -26.01 33.23 28.47
CA THR A 159 -25.64 34.45 29.20
C THR A 159 -26.40 35.70 28.75
N ILE A 160 -26.90 35.72 27.51
CA ILE A 160 -27.71 36.84 26.99
C ILE A 160 -29.19 36.63 27.33
N ASN A 161 -29.79 35.51 26.92
CA ASN A 161 -31.19 35.20 27.21
C ASN A 161 -31.48 33.69 27.10
N ALA A 162 -31.76 33.03 28.23
CA ALA A 162 -32.01 31.60 28.29
C ALA A 162 -33.32 31.17 27.55
N LYS A 163 -34.34 32.02 27.47
CA LYS A 163 -35.61 31.67 26.79
C LYS A 163 -35.43 31.59 25.28
N ILE A 164 -34.69 32.53 24.67
CA ILE A 164 -34.40 32.52 23.25
C ILE A 164 -33.46 31.34 22.92
N THR A 165 -32.48 31.06 23.80
CA THR A 165 -31.58 29.90 23.66
C THR A 165 -32.35 28.58 23.63
N LEU A 166 -33.35 28.41 24.50
CA LEU A 166 -34.19 27.23 24.51
C LEU A 166 -34.93 27.02 23.18
N ALA A 167 -35.45 28.10 22.56
CA ALA A 167 -36.07 27.99 21.24
C ALA A 167 -35.11 27.48 20.18
N VAL A 168 -33.85 27.95 20.18
CA VAL A 168 -32.81 27.46 19.26
C VAL A 168 -32.51 25.96 19.48
N VAL A 169 -32.32 25.56 20.74
CA VAL A 169 -32.00 24.16 21.10
C VAL A 169 -33.13 23.20 20.72
N VAL A 170 -34.40 23.62 20.84
CA VAL A 170 -35.57 22.80 20.48
C VAL A 170 -35.69 22.60 18.96
N ILE A 171 -35.37 23.63 18.16
CA ILE A 171 -35.53 23.56 16.69
C ILE A 171 -34.32 22.86 16.02
N THR A 172 -33.13 22.96 16.58
CA THR A 172 -31.90 22.40 15.97
C THR A 172 -31.93 20.87 15.70
N PRO A 173 -32.53 20.01 16.56
CA PRO A 173 -32.67 18.58 16.25
C PRO A 173 -33.36 18.28 14.92
N LEU A 174 -34.23 19.16 14.46
CA LEU A 174 -34.87 19.03 13.14
C LEU A 174 -33.84 19.06 12.01
N SER A 175 -32.81 19.89 12.11
CA SER A 175 -31.70 19.93 11.15
C SER A 175 -30.96 18.59 11.10
N PHE A 176 -30.72 18.00 12.27
CA PHE A 176 -30.05 16.72 12.37
C PHE A 176 -30.87 15.56 11.78
N LEU A 177 -32.20 15.56 12.03
CA LEU A 177 -33.10 14.54 11.45
C LEU A 177 -33.14 14.61 9.93
N VAL A 178 -33.25 15.83 9.37
CA VAL A 178 -33.25 16.06 7.92
C VAL A 178 -31.90 15.64 7.31
N ALA A 179 -30.79 16.09 7.90
CA ALA A 179 -29.46 15.73 7.44
C ALA A 179 -29.21 14.20 7.50
N SER A 180 -29.62 13.54 8.59
CA SER A 180 -29.46 12.08 8.75
C SER A 180 -30.29 11.28 7.73
N PHE A 181 -31.51 11.72 7.44
CA PHE A 181 -32.36 11.09 6.42
C PHE A 181 -31.73 11.18 5.03
N ILE A 182 -31.26 12.38 4.66
CA ILE A 182 -30.62 12.61 3.35
C ILE A 182 -29.31 11.81 3.28
N ALA A 183 -28.48 11.84 4.33
CA ALA A 183 -27.20 11.12 4.38
C ALA A 183 -27.36 9.61 4.16
N LYS A 184 -28.39 8.97 4.76
CA LYS A 184 -28.68 7.55 4.53
C LYS A 184 -29.00 7.24 3.07
N LYS A 185 -29.80 8.09 2.41
CA LYS A 185 -30.14 7.93 0.98
C LYS A 185 -28.92 8.17 0.09
N THR A 186 -28.16 9.22 0.38
CA THR A 186 -26.91 9.55 -0.31
C THR A 186 -25.90 8.40 -0.22
N PHE A 187 -25.66 7.86 0.97
CA PHE A 187 -24.75 6.75 1.19
C PHE A 187 -25.16 5.50 0.38
N SER A 188 -26.46 5.15 0.38
CA SER A 188 -26.94 4.00 -0.40
C SER A 188 -26.69 4.17 -1.90
N MET A 189 -26.88 5.37 -2.43
CA MET A 189 -26.65 5.65 -3.86
C MET A 189 -25.17 5.68 -4.21
N PHE A 190 -24.32 6.27 -3.38
CA PHE A 190 -22.86 6.24 -3.58
C PHE A 190 -22.29 4.84 -3.51
N LYS A 191 -22.85 3.98 -2.64
CA LYS A 191 -22.44 2.55 -2.58
C LYS A 191 -22.72 1.86 -3.91
N LEU A 192 -23.94 1.98 -4.43
CA LEU A 192 -24.32 1.40 -5.73
C LEU A 192 -23.49 1.97 -6.88
N GLN A 193 -23.21 3.26 -6.87
CA GLN A 193 -22.33 3.92 -7.84
C GLN A 193 -20.92 3.34 -7.78
N SER A 194 -20.36 3.16 -6.58
CA SER A 194 -19.01 2.62 -6.39
C SER A 194 -18.90 1.17 -6.85
N GLU A 195 -19.88 0.34 -6.51
CA GLU A 195 -19.95 -1.06 -6.95
C GLU A 195 -20.01 -1.15 -8.49
N THR A 196 -20.92 -0.38 -9.12
CA THR A 196 -21.06 -0.37 -10.58
C THR A 196 -19.83 0.22 -11.29
N ARG A 197 -19.16 1.22 -10.68
CA ARG A 197 -17.88 1.74 -11.19
C ARG A 197 -16.79 0.67 -11.14
N GLY A 198 -16.77 -0.15 -10.08
CA GLY A 198 -15.86 -1.31 -9.97
C GLY A 198 -16.08 -2.32 -11.12
N GLU A 199 -17.36 -2.66 -11.43
CA GLU A 199 -17.70 -3.51 -12.56
C GLU A 199 -17.21 -2.91 -13.91
N GLN A 200 -17.42 -1.60 -14.09
CA GLN A 200 -16.98 -0.89 -15.30
C GLN A 200 -15.45 -0.92 -15.44
N THR A 201 -14.74 -0.64 -14.36
CA THR A 201 -13.26 -0.65 -14.36
C THR A 201 -12.73 -2.04 -14.67
N ALA A 202 -13.31 -3.10 -14.08
CA ALA A 202 -12.92 -4.48 -14.35
C ALA A 202 -13.13 -4.86 -15.83
N LEU A 203 -14.27 -4.46 -16.42
CA LEU A 203 -14.52 -4.68 -17.87
C LEU A 203 -13.50 -3.94 -18.73
N ILE A 204 -13.19 -2.68 -18.41
CA ILE A 204 -12.20 -1.88 -19.17
C ILE A 204 -10.82 -2.53 -19.09
N ASP A 205 -10.39 -2.96 -17.91
CA ASP A 205 -9.11 -3.62 -17.69
C ASP A 205 -9.01 -4.92 -18.49
N GLU A 206 -10.09 -5.74 -18.47
CA GLU A 206 -10.18 -6.97 -19.26
C GLU A 206 -10.11 -6.70 -20.76
N MET A 207 -10.86 -5.72 -21.26
CA MET A 207 -10.90 -5.40 -22.69
C MET A 207 -9.58 -4.77 -23.18
N ILE A 208 -8.94 -3.90 -22.40
CA ILE A 208 -7.64 -3.30 -22.75
C ILE A 208 -6.55 -4.37 -22.68
N GLY A 209 -6.49 -5.15 -21.60
CA GLY A 209 -5.52 -6.24 -21.46
C GLY A 209 -5.64 -7.30 -22.54
N GLY A 210 -6.89 -7.62 -22.93
CA GLY A 210 -7.24 -8.57 -24.00
C GLY A 210 -7.39 -7.97 -25.40
N GLN A 211 -6.97 -6.71 -25.66
CA GLN A 211 -7.29 -5.99 -26.90
C GLN A 211 -6.93 -6.74 -28.18
N LYS A 212 -5.83 -7.49 -28.19
CA LYS A 212 -5.43 -8.33 -29.35
C LYS A 212 -6.45 -9.45 -29.59
N VAL A 213 -6.99 -10.03 -28.55
CA VAL A 213 -8.00 -11.10 -28.63
C VAL A 213 -9.35 -10.52 -29.06
N VAL A 214 -9.76 -9.39 -28.47
CA VAL A 214 -10.97 -8.64 -28.87
C VAL A 214 -10.96 -8.40 -30.38
N LYS A 215 -9.86 -7.87 -30.93
CA LYS A 215 -9.72 -7.62 -32.37
C LYS A 215 -9.63 -8.89 -33.22
N ALA A 216 -8.93 -9.92 -32.73
CA ALA A 216 -8.77 -11.16 -33.47
C ALA A 216 -10.10 -11.90 -33.68
N TYR A 217 -11.02 -11.76 -32.74
CA TYR A 217 -12.35 -12.42 -32.79
C TYR A 217 -13.50 -11.51 -33.18
N GLY A 218 -13.24 -10.22 -33.52
CA GLY A 218 -14.28 -9.26 -33.89
C GLY A 218 -15.29 -9.00 -32.76
N TYR A 219 -14.82 -8.95 -31.52
CA TYR A 219 -15.66 -8.86 -30.30
C TYR A 219 -15.95 -7.41 -29.91
N GLU A 220 -15.58 -6.41 -30.73
CA GLU A 220 -15.66 -4.99 -30.42
C GLU A 220 -17.08 -4.54 -30.11
N ASP A 221 -18.05 -4.90 -30.96
CA ASP A 221 -19.45 -4.49 -30.80
C ASP A 221 -20.05 -5.04 -29.51
N GLU A 222 -19.73 -6.29 -29.17
CA GLU A 222 -20.22 -6.91 -27.94
C GLU A 222 -19.54 -6.30 -26.69
N ALA A 223 -18.26 -5.94 -26.76
CA ALA A 223 -17.56 -5.23 -25.71
C ALA A 223 -18.19 -3.86 -25.44
N VAL A 224 -18.50 -3.11 -26.50
CA VAL A 224 -19.20 -1.81 -26.42
C VAL A 224 -20.60 -1.99 -25.82
N ARG A 225 -21.37 -2.98 -26.28
CA ARG A 225 -22.70 -3.26 -25.73
C ARG A 225 -22.68 -3.53 -24.23
N LYS A 226 -21.75 -4.38 -23.78
CA LYS A 226 -21.57 -4.65 -22.33
C LYS A 226 -21.17 -3.41 -21.56
N PHE A 227 -20.26 -2.60 -22.11
CA PHE A 227 -19.87 -1.35 -21.52
C PHE A 227 -21.06 -0.39 -21.37
N ASP A 228 -21.88 -0.24 -22.41
CA ASP A 228 -23.04 0.64 -22.40
C ASP A 228 -24.07 0.21 -21.34
N GLU A 229 -24.35 -1.09 -21.19
CA GLU A 229 -25.25 -1.61 -20.15
C GLU A 229 -24.79 -1.24 -18.73
N ILE A 230 -23.48 -1.35 -18.45
CA ILE A 230 -22.91 -0.97 -17.15
C ILE A 230 -22.92 0.55 -17.01
N ASN A 231 -22.57 1.27 -18.07
CA ASN A 231 -22.48 2.73 -18.08
C ASN A 231 -23.86 3.40 -17.88
N GLU A 232 -24.93 2.85 -18.46
CA GLU A 232 -26.29 3.32 -18.20
C GLU A 232 -26.70 3.10 -16.72
N ARG A 233 -26.35 1.97 -16.11
CA ARG A 233 -26.60 1.73 -14.68
C ARG A 233 -25.80 2.73 -13.83
N LEU A 234 -24.54 2.94 -14.18
CA LEU A 234 -23.66 3.88 -13.50
C LEU A 234 -24.20 5.30 -13.60
N GLN A 235 -24.65 5.73 -14.79
CA GLN A 235 -25.30 7.03 -14.99
C GLN A 235 -26.51 7.22 -14.07
N LYS A 236 -27.40 6.24 -14.01
CA LYS A 236 -28.62 6.31 -13.15
C LYS A 236 -28.26 6.43 -11.66
N TYR A 237 -27.27 5.66 -11.19
CA TYR A 237 -26.82 5.74 -9.80
C TYR A 237 -26.08 7.03 -9.51
N SER A 238 -25.24 7.49 -10.44
CA SER A 238 -24.48 8.74 -10.31
C SER A 238 -25.42 9.95 -10.24
N LEU A 239 -26.43 10.02 -11.12
CA LEU A 239 -27.44 11.08 -11.07
C LEU A 239 -28.17 11.12 -9.72
N LYS A 240 -28.61 9.96 -9.20
CA LYS A 240 -29.29 9.88 -7.91
C LYS A 240 -28.33 10.23 -6.75
N ALA A 241 -27.09 9.76 -6.79
CA ALA A 241 -26.09 10.07 -5.77
C ALA A 241 -25.79 11.57 -5.72
N ILE A 242 -25.56 12.20 -6.88
CA ILE A 242 -25.34 13.64 -6.98
C ILE A 242 -26.59 14.43 -6.56
N PHE A 243 -27.79 14.03 -6.97
CA PHE A 243 -29.03 14.67 -6.58
C PHE A 243 -29.20 14.69 -5.05
N PHE A 244 -29.10 13.52 -4.39
CA PHE A 244 -29.24 13.47 -2.93
C PHE A 244 -28.10 14.20 -2.21
N SER A 245 -26.87 14.13 -2.71
CA SER A 245 -25.74 14.87 -2.17
C SER A 245 -25.97 16.38 -2.28
N SER A 246 -26.40 16.85 -3.46
CA SER A 246 -26.63 18.28 -3.72
C SER A 246 -27.78 18.87 -2.92
N ILE A 247 -28.83 18.09 -2.61
CA ILE A 247 -29.98 18.57 -1.84
C ILE A 247 -29.65 18.73 -0.34
N THR A 248 -28.55 18.15 0.14
CA THR A 248 -28.14 18.25 1.55
C THR A 248 -27.93 19.70 1.98
N ASN A 249 -27.14 20.46 1.23
CA ASN A 249 -26.85 21.86 1.56
C ASN A 249 -28.08 22.78 1.50
N PRO A 250 -28.95 22.77 0.47
CA PRO A 250 -30.18 23.53 0.46
C PRO A 250 -31.13 23.18 1.60
N SER A 251 -31.28 21.89 1.91
CA SER A 251 -32.17 21.44 2.98
C SER A 251 -31.69 21.88 4.37
N THR A 252 -30.39 21.74 4.64
CA THR A 252 -29.83 22.22 5.91
C THR A 252 -29.87 23.74 6.02
N ARG A 253 -29.62 24.48 4.92
CA ARG A 253 -29.79 25.95 4.89
C ARG A 253 -31.24 26.36 5.16
N PHE A 254 -32.19 25.64 4.60
CA PHE A 254 -33.61 25.91 4.86
C PHE A 254 -33.95 25.76 6.35
N VAL A 255 -33.52 24.66 6.99
CA VAL A 255 -33.74 24.47 8.44
C VAL A 255 -33.01 25.54 9.26
N ASN A 256 -31.76 25.87 8.89
CA ASN A 256 -31.01 26.95 9.54
C ASN A 256 -31.73 28.33 9.42
N SER A 257 -32.36 28.59 8.25
CA SER A 257 -33.17 29.78 8.05
C SER A 257 -34.41 29.78 8.93
N LEU A 258 -35.04 28.62 9.18
CA LEU A 258 -36.13 28.50 10.14
C LEU A 258 -35.69 28.81 11.58
N VAL A 259 -34.51 28.28 11.99
CA VAL A 259 -33.90 28.60 13.29
C VAL A 259 -33.66 30.12 13.39
N TYR A 260 -33.05 30.70 12.36
CA TYR A 260 -32.77 32.14 12.29
C TYR A 260 -34.03 32.98 12.36
N ALA A 261 -35.07 32.63 11.58
CA ALA A 261 -36.36 33.32 11.60
C ALA A 261 -37.04 33.21 12.98
N SER A 262 -36.98 32.04 13.62
CA SER A 262 -37.53 31.84 14.97
C SER A 262 -36.83 32.72 16.00
N VAL A 263 -35.49 32.80 15.93
CA VAL A 263 -34.69 33.70 16.79
C VAL A 263 -35.05 35.16 16.51
N ALA A 264 -35.21 35.56 15.24
CA ALA A 264 -35.58 36.92 14.87
C ALA A 264 -36.94 37.29 15.43
N ILE A 265 -37.96 36.43 15.29
CA ILE A 265 -39.34 36.69 15.79
C ILE A 265 -39.35 36.74 17.32
N VAL A 266 -38.86 35.68 17.99
CA VAL A 266 -38.89 35.62 19.47
C VAL A 266 -38.02 36.73 20.08
N GLY A 267 -36.85 36.99 19.46
CA GLY A 267 -35.94 38.04 19.88
C GLY A 267 -36.51 39.46 19.66
N ALA A 268 -37.20 39.70 18.54
CA ALA A 268 -37.87 40.99 18.30
C ALA A 268 -38.98 41.24 19.33
N PHE A 269 -39.83 40.25 19.62
CA PHE A 269 -40.83 40.36 20.69
C PHE A 269 -40.16 40.62 22.05
N SER A 270 -39.04 39.96 22.35
CA SER A 270 -38.30 40.21 23.59
C SER A 270 -37.69 41.61 23.63
N ALA A 271 -37.20 42.14 22.51
CA ALA A 271 -36.63 43.47 22.41
C ALA A 271 -37.73 44.57 22.58
N ILE A 272 -38.89 44.39 21.95
CA ILE A 272 -40.06 45.33 22.11
C ILE A 272 -40.51 45.40 23.57
N ASN A 273 -40.47 44.27 24.28
CA ASN A 273 -40.83 44.18 25.70
C ASN A 273 -39.69 44.60 26.65
N GLY A 274 -38.58 45.13 26.14
CA GLY A 274 -37.42 45.55 26.92
C GLY A 274 -36.60 44.44 27.55
N GLY A 275 -36.80 43.16 27.13
CA GLY A 275 -36.07 42.00 27.65
C GLY A 275 -34.66 41.83 27.10
N ILE A 276 -34.36 42.40 25.93
CA ILE A 276 -33.01 42.44 25.29
C ILE A 276 -32.87 43.73 24.49
N THR A 277 -31.62 44.16 24.22
CA THR A 277 -31.36 45.29 23.32
C THR A 277 -31.35 44.85 21.85
N VAL A 278 -31.41 45.83 20.92
CA VAL A 278 -31.27 45.55 19.47
C VAL A 278 -29.89 44.96 19.14
N GLY A 279 -28.85 45.45 19.81
CA GLY A 279 -27.51 44.89 19.66
C GLY A 279 -27.40 43.46 20.18
N GLN A 280 -28.09 43.14 21.30
CA GLN A 280 -28.17 41.76 21.79
C GLN A 280 -28.92 40.85 20.83
N LEU A 281 -30.00 41.34 20.19
CA LEU A 281 -30.71 40.60 19.14
C LEU A 281 -29.78 40.29 17.96
N SER A 282 -29.00 41.28 17.50
CA SER A 282 -27.98 41.08 16.44
C SER A 282 -26.95 40.04 16.82
N SER A 283 -26.46 40.04 18.07
CA SER A 283 -25.56 39.03 18.60
C SER A 283 -26.18 37.62 18.56
N PHE A 284 -27.47 37.51 18.96
CA PHE A 284 -28.19 36.23 18.90
C PHE A 284 -28.33 35.67 17.49
N LEU A 285 -28.65 36.52 16.51
CA LEU A 285 -28.75 36.13 15.11
C LEU A 285 -27.41 35.62 14.57
N SER A 286 -26.32 36.27 14.98
CA SER A 286 -24.96 35.80 14.66
C SER A 286 -24.68 34.44 15.30
N TYR A 287 -25.07 34.25 16.56
CA TYR A 287 -24.87 32.95 17.25
C TYR A 287 -25.74 31.84 16.67
N ALA A 288 -26.98 32.12 16.25
CA ALA A 288 -27.83 31.14 15.59
C ALA A 288 -27.14 30.54 14.35
N ASN A 289 -26.48 31.38 13.55
CA ASN A 289 -25.68 30.93 12.40
C ASN A 289 -24.43 30.15 12.83
N GLN A 290 -23.69 30.64 13.82
CA GLN A 290 -22.46 29.96 14.29
C GLN A 290 -22.75 28.62 14.99
N TYR A 291 -23.90 28.48 15.64
CA TYR A 291 -24.33 27.25 16.29
C TYR A 291 -24.72 26.17 15.30
N THR A 292 -25.37 26.52 14.19
CA THR A 292 -25.88 25.54 13.22
C THR A 292 -24.83 25.09 12.24
N LYS A 293 -23.80 25.90 11.94
CA LYS A 293 -22.73 25.58 10.97
C LYS A 293 -21.97 24.30 11.29
N PRO A 294 -21.45 24.08 12.52
CA PRO A 294 -20.66 22.87 12.84
C PRO A 294 -21.44 21.56 12.72
N PHE A 295 -22.77 21.55 12.86
CA PHE A 295 -23.57 20.33 12.70
C PHE A 295 -23.48 19.78 11.28
N ASN A 296 -23.39 20.65 10.28
CA ASN A 296 -23.21 20.23 8.87
C ASN A 296 -21.80 19.72 8.61
N GLU A 297 -20.79 20.34 9.20
CA GLU A 297 -19.37 19.99 9.04
C GLU A 297 -19.02 18.68 9.76
N ILE A 298 -19.51 18.49 10.99
CA ILE A 298 -19.23 17.29 11.81
C ILE A 298 -19.70 16.02 11.11
N SER A 299 -20.82 16.03 10.38
CA SER A 299 -21.29 14.85 9.66
C SER A 299 -20.28 14.35 8.62
N GLY A 300 -19.67 15.27 7.86
CA GLY A 300 -18.60 14.95 6.90
C GLY A 300 -17.34 14.42 7.61
N VAL A 301 -16.91 15.12 8.67
CA VAL A 301 -15.73 14.75 9.45
C VAL A 301 -15.86 13.36 10.09
N VAL A 302 -17.05 13.00 10.59
CA VAL A 302 -17.29 11.66 11.16
C VAL A 302 -17.11 10.57 10.10
N THR A 303 -17.56 10.82 8.86
CA THR A 303 -17.36 9.88 7.75
C THR A 303 -15.87 9.73 7.41
N GLU A 304 -15.15 10.85 7.30
CA GLU A 304 -13.70 10.82 7.03
C GLU A 304 -12.90 10.15 8.16
N LEU A 305 -13.27 10.38 9.42
CA LEU A 305 -12.67 9.67 10.56
C LEU A 305 -12.94 8.16 10.52
N GLN A 306 -14.13 7.73 10.08
CA GLN A 306 -14.43 6.31 9.90
C GLN A 306 -13.60 5.71 8.79
N ASN A 307 -13.44 6.40 7.66
CA ASN A 307 -12.58 5.99 6.56
C ASN A 307 -11.12 5.89 7.02
N ALA A 308 -10.62 6.92 7.69
CA ALA A 308 -9.27 6.94 8.25
C ALA A 308 -9.02 5.79 9.23
N LEU A 309 -9.98 5.47 10.10
CA LEU A 309 -9.87 4.33 11.01
C LEU A 309 -9.88 2.98 10.27
N ALA A 310 -10.62 2.86 9.18
CA ALA A 310 -10.61 1.66 8.34
C ALA A 310 -9.26 1.49 7.63
N CYS A 311 -8.71 2.57 7.07
CA CYS A 311 -7.37 2.59 6.48
C CYS A 311 -6.29 2.26 7.53
N ALA A 312 -6.34 2.89 8.70
CA ALA A 312 -5.44 2.58 9.81
C ALA A 312 -5.50 1.11 10.24
N ALA A 313 -6.69 0.49 10.22
CA ALA A 313 -6.84 -0.92 10.55
C ALA A 313 -6.11 -1.83 9.56
N ARG A 314 -6.16 -1.55 8.24
CA ARG A 314 -5.43 -2.29 7.21
C ARG A 314 -3.92 -2.10 7.32
N ILE A 315 -3.48 -0.87 7.61
CA ILE A 315 -2.05 -0.57 7.83
C ILE A 315 -1.54 -1.31 9.07
N PHE A 316 -2.27 -1.30 10.19
CA PHE A 316 -1.87 -2.01 11.39
C PHE A 316 -1.89 -3.53 11.21
N GLU A 317 -2.78 -4.07 10.38
CA GLU A 317 -2.77 -5.48 10.00
C GLU A 317 -1.44 -5.86 9.32
N LEU A 318 -0.93 -5.01 8.40
CA LEU A 318 0.39 -5.19 7.79
C LEU A 318 1.53 -5.06 8.81
N ILE A 319 1.51 -4.04 9.67
CA ILE A 319 2.58 -3.78 10.64
C ILE A 319 2.67 -4.87 11.72
N GLU A 320 1.52 -5.43 12.11
CA GLU A 320 1.40 -6.43 13.18
C GLU A 320 1.47 -7.87 12.67
N GLU A 321 1.56 -8.07 11.34
CA GLU A 321 1.76 -9.40 10.77
C GLU A 321 3.01 -10.05 11.39
N GLU A 322 3.00 -11.36 11.54
CA GLU A 322 4.14 -12.07 12.10
C GLU A 322 5.34 -11.94 11.15
N PRO A 323 6.51 -11.50 11.65
CA PRO A 323 7.70 -11.44 10.83
C PRO A 323 8.18 -12.86 10.49
N GLU A 324 9.04 -12.97 9.48
CA GLU A 324 9.79 -14.20 9.22
C GLU A 324 10.44 -14.69 10.52
N ILE A 325 10.37 -16.00 10.79
CA ILE A 325 10.96 -16.59 12.00
C ILE A 325 12.44 -16.15 12.06
N PRO A 326 12.86 -15.42 13.09
CA PRO A 326 14.24 -14.94 13.17
C PRO A 326 15.22 -16.10 13.23
N ASP A 327 16.43 -15.88 12.77
CA ASP A 327 17.50 -16.85 12.94
C ASP A 327 17.72 -17.12 14.43
N THR A 328 18.01 -18.37 14.79
CA THR A 328 18.26 -18.75 16.18
C THR A 328 19.47 -17.97 16.74
N LYS A 329 19.48 -17.68 18.05
CA LYS A 329 20.57 -16.93 18.68
C LYS A 329 21.94 -17.60 18.48
N ASP A 330 21.94 -18.93 18.35
CA ASP A 330 23.13 -19.76 18.15
C ASP A 330 23.33 -20.13 16.67
N ALA A 331 22.64 -19.42 15.74
CA ALA A 331 22.79 -19.68 14.31
C ALA A 331 24.24 -19.46 13.87
N LYS A 332 24.79 -20.48 13.23
CA LYS A 332 26.17 -20.46 12.75
C LYS A 332 26.29 -19.53 11.54
N VAL A 333 27.26 -18.65 11.56
CA VAL A 333 27.74 -17.96 10.38
C VAL A 333 28.71 -18.92 9.68
N VAL A 334 28.35 -19.40 8.49
CA VAL A 334 29.19 -20.30 7.70
C VAL A 334 29.89 -19.46 6.65
N ASP A 335 31.17 -19.20 6.84
CA ASP A 335 31.97 -18.36 5.93
C ASP A 335 32.31 -19.08 4.62
N GLU A 336 32.50 -20.40 4.69
CA GLU A 336 32.76 -21.20 3.50
C GLU A 336 31.76 -22.37 3.41
N VAL A 337 30.97 -22.34 2.35
CA VAL A 337 30.05 -23.41 1.98
C VAL A 337 30.77 -24.30 0.95
N ASP A 338 30.91 -25.60 1.24
CA ASP A 338 31.65 -26.54 0.36
C ASP A 338 30.85 -26.96 -0.88
N GLY A 339 29.54 -26.77 -0.86
CA GLY A 339 28.66 -27.12 -1.97
C GLY A 339 28.01 -28.51 -1.88
N THR A 340 28.13 -29.21 -0.74
CA THR A 340 27.36 -30.44 -0.48
C THR A 340 25.96 -30.08 0.04
N VAL A 341 24.93 -30.82 -0.41
CA VAL A 341 23.53 -30.60 0.02
C VAL A 341 22.85 -31.95 0.24
N ASP A 342 22.24 -32.09 1.41
CA ASP A 342 21.47 -33.27 1.78
C ASP A 342 20.03 -32.89 2.14
N LEU A 343 19.05 -33.50 1.49
CA LEU A 343 17.64 -33.41 1.85
C LEU A 343 17.21 -34.75 2.43
N ASN A 344 16.77 -34.75 3.69
CA ASN A 344 16.44 -35.94 4.44
C ASN A 344 14.96 -35.97 4.81
N ASN A 345 14.18 -36.82 4.13
CA ASN A 345 12.76 -37.03 4.34
C ASN A 345 11.95 -35.71 4.41
N VAL A 346 12.23 -34.80 3.49
CA VAL A 346 11.64 -33.47 3.44
C VAL A 346 10.18 -33.57 3.03
N CYS A 347 9.29 -32.96 3.85
CA CYS A 347 7.88 -32.76 3.53
C CYS A 347 7.56 -31.27 3.59
N PHE A 348 6.75 -30.81 2.64
CA PHE A 348 6.32 -29.43 2.57
C PHE A 348 4.96 -29.23 1.89
N SER A 349 4.19 -28.26 2.40
CA SER A 349 2.98 -27.77 1.77
C SER A 349 2.79 -26.26 2.02
N TYR A 350 2.35 -25.52 1.01
CA TYR A 350 2.00 -24.09 1.17
C TYR A 350 0.72 -23.91 1.99
N VAL A 351 -0.21 -24.87 1.87
CA VAL A 351 -1.50 -24.90 2.58
C VAL A 351 -1.57 -26.24 3.32
N PRO A 352 -1.95 -26.27 4.61
CA PRO A 352 -1.92 -27.51 5.42
C PRO A 352 -2.66 -28.69 4.81
N ASP A 353 -3.78 -28.45 4.12
CA ASP A 353 -4.66 -29.50 3.58
C ASP A 353 -4.23 -29.99 2.18
N LYS A 354 -3.23 -29.36 1.56
CA LYS A 354 -2.76 -29.72 0.21
C LYS A 354 -1.27 -30.05 0.25
N LYS A 355 -0.97 -31.33 0.47
CA LYS A 355 0.40 -31.84 0.41
C LYS A 355 0.99 -31.62 -0.97
N LEU A 356 2.25 -31.16 -1.03
CA LEU A 356 2.96 -30.85 -2.27
C LEU A 356 4.26 -31.64 -2.40
N ILE A 357 5.05 -31.74 -1.34
CA ILE A 357 6.29 -32.52 -1.30
C ILE A 357 6.18 -33.49 -0.13
N GLU A 358 6.42 -34.80 -0.36
CA GLU A 358 6.38 -35.83 0.65
C GLU A 358 7.59 -36.76 0.53
N GLY A 359 8.28 -36.95 1.64
CA GLY A 359 9.38 -37.93 1.74
C GLY A 359 10.52 -37.67 0.76
N PHE A 360 10.83 -36.42 0.44
CA PHE A 360 11.82 -36.08 -0.56
C PHE A 360 13.25 -36.29 0.00
N ASN A 361 14.01 -37.17 -0.63
CA ASN A 361 15.38 -37.50 -0.26
C ASN A 361 16.32 -37.23 -1.43
N LEU A 362 17.44 -36.54 -1.18
CA LEU A 362 18.44 -36.23 -2.18
C LEU A 362 19.79 -36.03 -1.51
N HIS A 363 20.83 -36.64 -2.07
CA HIS A 363 22.22 -36.42 -1.67
C HIS A 363 23.01 -35.85 -2.84
N VAL A 364 23.59 -34.67 -2.65
CA VAL A 364 24.32 -33.90 -3.67
C VAL A 364 25.76 -33.70 -3.24
N LYS A 365 26.69 -34.15 -4.07
CA LYS A 365 28.13 -33.95 -3.87
C LYS A 365 28.57 -32.60 -4.43
N LYS A 366 29.66 -32.07 -3.89
CA LYS A 366 30.31 -30.86 -4.39
C LYS A 366 30.55 -30.92 -5.91
N GLY A 367 30.15 -29.88 -6.61
CA GLY A 367 30.36 -29.70 -8.04
C GLY A 367 29.41 -30.49 -8.94
N GLN A 368 28.43 -31.22 -8.39
CA GLN A 368 27.44 -31.94 -9.19
C GLN A 368 26.42 -30.99 -9.81
N ARG A 369 25.97 -31.34 -11.01
CA ARG A 369 24.88 -30.70 -11.74
C ARG A 369 23.60 -31.51 -11.60
N ILE A 370 22.60 -30.96 -10.96
CA ILE A 370 21.32 -31.59 -10.69
C ILE A 370 20.24 -30.95 -11.57
N ALA A 371 19.73 -31.73 -12.54
CA ALA A 371 18.58 -31.29 -13.35
C ALA A 371 17.27 -31.74 -12.70
N ILE A 372 16.36 -30.81 -12.47
CA ILE A 372 15.01 -31.09 -11.94
C ILE A 372 14.03 -31.01 -13.10
N VAL A 373 13.40 -32.13 -13.45
CA VAL A 373 12.47 -32.25 -14.57
C VAL A 373 11.12 -32.79 -14.10
N GLY A 374 10.06 -32.45 -14.80
CA GLY A 374 8.71 -32.90 -14.50
C GLY A 374 7.64 -31.96 -15.01
N PRO A 375 6.37 -32.35 -15.00
CA PRO A 375 5.27 -31.51 -15.45
C PRO A 375 5.12 -30.23 -14.64
N THR A 376 4.39 -29.26 -15.19
CA THR A 376 4.08 -28.02 -14.49
C THR A 376 3.30 -28.31 -13.20
N GLY A 377 3.65 -27.65 -12.10
CA GLY A 377 3.00 -27.83 -10.80
C GLY A 377 3.49 -29.01 -9.96
N CYS A 378 4.46 -29.81 -10.43
CA CYS A 378 4.97 -30.95 -9.65
C CYS A 378 5.90 -30.58 -8.48
N GLY A 379 6.20 -29.28 -8.25
CA GLY A 379 6.99 -28.82 -7.10
C GLY A 379 8.44 -28.41 -7.40
N LYS A 380 8.87 -28.29 -8.66
CA LYS A 380 10.26 -27.91 -9.02
C LYS A 380 10.72 -26.59 -8.37
N THR A 381 9.95 -25.54 -8.55
CA THR A 381 10.24 -24.22 -7.95
C THR A 381 10.15 -24.26 -6.43
N THR A 382 9.30 -25.16 -5.88
CA THR A 382 9.19 -25.33 -4.43
C THR A 382 10.48 -25.89 -3.84
N VAL A 383 11.15 -26.84 -4.49
CA VAL A 383 12.46 -27.35 -4.05
C VAL A 383 13.47 -26.21 -3.97
N ILE A 384 13.51 -25.34 -4.98
CA ILE A 384 14.37 -24.14 -4.98
C ILE A 384 14.05 -23.21 -3.81
N ASN A 385 12.77 -22.94 -3.57
CA ASN A 385 12.33 -22.08 -2.47
C ASN A 385 12.74 -22.63 -1.09
N LEU A 386 12.74 -23.96 -0.95
CA LEU A 386 13.18 -24.63 0.28
C LEU A 386 14.70 -24.58 0.45
N LEU A 387 15.49 -24.79 -0.64
CA LEU A 387 16.96 -24.67 -0.61
C LEU A 387 17.41 -23.27 -0.19
N MET A 388 16.72 -22.21 -0.67
CA MET A 388 17.00 -20.82 -0.30
C MET A 388 16.41 -20.42 1.07
N ARG A 389 15.73 -21.37 1.73
CA ARG A 389 15.00 -21.11 2.96
C ARG A 389 14.08 -19.88 2.84
N PHE A 390 13.37 -19.76 1.72
CA PHE A 390 12.26 -18.83 1.56
C PHE A 390 11.02 -19.32 2.29
N TYR A 391 10.95 -20.64 2.49
CA TYR A 391 9.98 -21.36 3.31
C TYR A 391 10.72 -22.40 4.16
N ASP A 392 10.31 -22.59 5.40
CA ASP A 392 10.81 -23.67 6.24
C ASP A 392 10.04 -24.98 5.94
N VAL A 393 10.70 -26.12 6.01
CA VAL A 393 10.11 -27.44 5.79
C VAL A 393 9.11 -27.78 6.89
N ASN A 394 8.03 -28.50 6.57
CA ASN A 394 7.07 -28.97 7.58
C ASN A 394 7.66 -30.13 8.41
N SER A 395 8.44 -31.02 7.79
CA SER A 395 9.21 -32.09 8.46
C SER A 395 10.41 -32.48 7.64
N GLY A 396 11.35 -33.20 8.23
CA GLY A 396 12.63 -33.53 7.66
C GLY A 396 13.69 -32.45 7.88
N SER A 397 14.83 -32.54 7.19
CA SER A 397 15.92 -31.56 7.23
C SER A 397 16.49 -31.30 5.84
N ILE A 398 17.05 -30.11 5.66
CA ILE A 398 17.90 -29.74 4.53
C ILE A 398 19.23 -29.31 5.12
N ASP A 399 20.28 -30.05 4.81
CA ASP A 399 21.61 -29.81 5.32
C ASP A 399 22.49 -29.29 4.19
N VAL A 400 23.19 -28.17 4.43
CA VAL A 400 24.17 -27.59 3.50
C VAL A 400 25.52 -27.62 4.18
N SER A 401 26.50 -28.23 3.53
CA SER A 401 27.84 -28.44 4.12
C SER A 401 27.78 -29.13 5.50
N GLY A 402 26.87 -30.08 5.65
CA GLY A 402 26.67 -30.86 6.87
C GLY A 402 25.99 -30.11 8.01
N THR A 403 25.42 -28.93 7.75
CA THR A 403 24.69 -28.15 8.77
C THR A 403 23.26 -27.92 8.28
N ASP A 404 22.27 -28.20 9.16
CA ASP A 404 20.86 -27.90 8.88
C ASP A 404 20.69 -26.40 8.61
N ILE A 405 20.03 -26.04 7.50
CA ILE A 405 19.81 -24.65 7.09
C ILE A 405 19.06 -23.83 8.16
N ARG A 406 18.31 -24.47 9.06
CA ARG A 406 17.63 -23.82 10.19
C ARG A 406 18.59 -23.37 11.29
N GLN A 407 19.79 -23.99 11.35
CA GLN A 407 20.86 -23.66 12.31
C GLN A 407 21.90 -22.70 11.71
N MET A 408 21.75 -22.31 10.44
CA MET A 408 22.58 -21.30 9.77
C MET A 408 21.86 -19.95 9.78
N THR A 409 22.64 -18.86 9.71
CA THR A 409 22.03 -17.55 9.40
C THR A 409 21.58 -17.56 7.93
N ARG A 410 20.36 -17.02 7.68
CA ARG A 410 19.86 -16.90 6.30
C ARG A 410 20.80 -16.13 5.38
N LYS A 411 21.49 -15.15 5.94
CA LYS A 411 22.47 -14.36 5.20
C LYS A 411 23.60 -15.23 4.67
N SER A 412 24.24 -16.06 5.52
CA SER A 412 25.35 -16.92 5.10
C SER A 412 24.86 -18.03 4.16
N LEU A 413 23.70 -18.63 4.42
CA LEU A 413 23.08 -19.60 3.51
C LEU A 413 22.89 -19.00 2.11
N ARG A 414 22.23 -17.85 2.02
CA ARG A 414 21.90 -17.20 0.74
C ARG A 414 23.13 -16.65 0.01
N GLN A 415 24.17 -16.26 0.72
CA GLN A 415 25.46 -15.89 0.12
C GLN A 415 26.17 -17.08 -0.53
N GLY A 416 25.91 -18.31 -0.07
CA GLY A 416 26.41 -19.55 -0.68
C GLY A 416 25.76 -19.88 -2.03
N PHE A 417 24.62 -19.26 -2.38
CA PHE A 417 23.89 -19.50 -3.61
C PHE A 417 23.91 -18.32 -4.58
N GLY A 418 24.13 -18.59 -5.85
CA GLY A 418 23.85 -17.67 -6.95
C GLY A 418 22.56 -18.09 -7.65
N MET A 419 21.61 -17.17 -7.83
CA MET A 419 20.29 -17.49 -8.36
C MET A 419 20.02 -16.72 -9.66
N VAL A 420 19.72 -17.45 -10.74
CA VAL A 420 19.18 -16.90 -12.00
C VAL A 420 17.77 -17.41 -12.13
N LEU A 421 16.80 -16.51 -11.99
CA LEU A 421 15.37 -16.80 -12.13
C LEU A 421 14.90 -16.68 -13.57
N GLN A 422 13.76 -17.27 -13.87
CA GLN A 422 13.04 -17.10 -15.13
C GLN A 422 12.69 -15.63 -15.36
N GLU A 423 12.15 -14.96 -14.35
CA GLU A 423 11.90 -13.52 -14.37
C GLU A 423 13.19 -12.78 -13.94
N THR A 424 13.79 -12.09 -14.89
CA THR A 424 14.98 -11.29 -14.65
C THR A 424 14.62 -9.96 -14.00
N TRP A 425 15.10 -9.73 -12.78
CA TRP A 425 14.89 -8.45 -12.11
C TRP A 425 16.14 -7.58 -12.14
N LEU A 426 15.97 -6.33 -12.60
CA LEU A 426 17.01 -5.30 -12.62
C LEU A 426 16.47 -4.05 -11.90
N LYS A 427 17.29 -3.54 -10.98
CA LYS A 427 17.03 -2.29 -10.26
C LYS A 427 17.14 -1.10 -11.21
N SER A 428 16.25 -0.11 -11.06
CA SER A 428 16.44 1.19 -11.68
C SER A 428 17.75 1.83 -11.19
N GLY A 429 18.62 2.25 -12.11
CA GLY A 429 19.96 2.74 -11.83
C GLY A 429 20.92 2.42 -12.97
N THR A 430 22.23 2.46 -12.72
CA THR A 430 23.22 2.13 -13.75
C THR A 430 23.40 0.63 -13.93
N ILE A 431 23.89 0.23 -15.09
CA ILE A 431 24.31 -1.17 -15.34
C ILE A 431 25.35 -1.60 -14.32
N ARG A 432 26.30 -0.72 -13.99
CA ARG A 432 27.33 -0.94 -12.96
C ARG A 432 26.70 -1.30 -11.62
N GLU A 433 25.77 -0.48 -11.11
CA GLU A 433 25.08 -0.72 -9.85
C GLU A 433 24.35 -2.07 -9.82
N ASN A 434 23.80 -2.48 -10.94
CA ASN A 434 23.14 -3.78 -11.07
C ASN A 434 24.13 -4.96 -11.04
N ILE A 435 25.31 -4.82 -11.63
CA ILE A 435 26.33 -5.88 -11.65
C ILE A 435 26.99 -6.03 -10.28
N VAL A 436 27.38 -4.91 -9.63
CA VAL A 436 28.09 -4.95 -8.34
C VAL A 436 27.20 -5.32 -7.15
N MET A 437 25.90 -5.46 -7.34
CA MET A 437 24.96 -5.84 -6.26
C MET A 437 25.39 -7.14 -5.55
N GLY A 438 26.05 -8.09 -6.26
CA GLY A 438 26.58 -9.32 -5.69
C GLY A 438 27.94 -9.17 -4.99
N LYS A 439 28.70 -8.09 -5.30
CA LYS A 439 30.02 -7.77 -4.74
C LYS A 439 30.25 -6.27 -4.84
N PRO A 440 29.83 -5.47 -3.82
CA PRO A 440 29.87 -4.00 -3.87
C PRO A 440 31.30 -3.41 -3.95
N ASP A 441 32.30 -4.13 -3.48
CA ASP A 441 33.73 -3.77 -3.43
C ASP A 441 34.52 -4.26 -4.64
N ALA A 442 33.83 -4.68 -5.73
CA ALA A 442 34.47 -5.19 -6.94
C ALA A 442 35.28 -4.11 -7.66
N THR A 443 36.49 -4.46 -8.13
CA THR A 443 37.31 -3.57 -8.95
C THR A 443 36.77 -3.49 -10.39
N GLU A 444 37.20 -2.45 -11.13
CA GLU A 444 36.79 -2.28 -12.53
C GLU A 444 37.23 -3.47 -13.40
N GLU A 445 38.44 -4.02 -13.13
CA GLU A 445 38.97 -5.19 -13.84
C GLU A 445 38.09 -6.42 -13.58
N GLU A 446 37.62 -6.63 -12.36
CA GLU A 446 36.73 -7.73 -11.99
C GLU A 446 35.38 -7.61 -12.70
N ILE A 447 34.79 -6.40 -12.74
CA ILE A 447 33.53 -6.11 -13.43
C ILE A 447 33.66 -6.42 -14.93
N ILE A 448 34.73 -5.93 -15.57
CA ILE A 448 34.99 -6.17 -16.99
C ILE A 448 35.23 -7.65 -17.27
N ALA A 449 35.97 -8.35 -16.42
CA ALA A 449 36.24 -9.78 -16.54
C ALA A 449 34.93 -10.60 -16.44
N ALA A 450 34.07 -10.29 -15.45
CA ALA A 450 32.76 -10.91 -15.29
C ALA A 450 31.86 -10.65 -16.49
N ALA A 451 31.81 -9.42 -17.00
CA ALA A 451 31.02 -9.04 -18.16
C ALA A 451 31.49 -9.75 -19.45
N LYS A 452 32.79 -9.92 -19.64
CA LYS A 452 33.35 -10.70 -20.76
C LYS A 452 33.00 -12.18 -20.63
N ALA A 453 33.12 -12.74 -19.42
CA ALA A 453 32.81 -14.15 -19.16
C ALA A 453 31.32 -14.47 -19.39
N ALA A 454 30.42 -13.53 -19.05
CA ALA A 454 28.97 -13.64 -19.27
C ALA A 454 28.52 -13.16 -20.66
N HIS A 455 29.40 -12.83 -21.57
CA HIS A 455 29.08 -12.26 -22.90
C HIS A 455 28.26 -10.94 -22.88
N SER A 456 28.19 -10.23 -21.78
CA SER A 456 27.48 -8.95 -21.65
C SER A 456 28.34 -7.75 -22.08
N TYR A 457 29.65 -7.81 -21.98
CA TYR A 457 30.57 -6.71 -22.30
C TYR A 457 30.36 -6.12 -23.70
N GLY A 458 30.09 -6.98 -24.69
CA GLY A 458 29.97 -6.54 -26.09
C GLY A 458 28.79 -5.61 -26.36
N PHE A 459 27.65 -5.78 -25.68
CA PHE A 459 26.52 -4.85 -25.83
C PHE A 459 26.66 -3.65 -24.91
N ILE A 460 27.19 -3.83 -23.69
CA ILE A 460 27.43 -2.73 -22.74
C ILE A 460 28.35 -1.69 -23.36
N LYS A 461 29.47 -2.11 -23.98
CA LYS A 461 30.43 -1.21 -24.64
C LYS A 461 29.80 -0.38 -25.78
N ARG A 462 28.74 -0.87 -26.42
CA ARG A 462 28.03 -0.16 -27.51
C ARG A 462 27.02 0.86 -27.01
N MET A 463 26.71 0.87 -25.73
CA MET A 463 25.84 1.88 -25.13
C MET A 463 26.60 3.19 -24.96
N SER A 464 25.89 4.31 -25.05
CA SER A 464 26.47 5.66 -25.01
C SER A 464 27.35 5.92 -23.77
N ASN A 465 26.97 5.39 -22.61
CA ASN A 465 27.68 5.56 -21.33
C ASN A 465 28.27 4.23 -20.81
N GLY A 466 28.33 3.18 -21.62
CA GLY A 466 28.89 1.88 -21.20
C GLY A 466 28.26 1.34 -19.92
N PHE A 467 29.06 1.01 -18.91
CA PHE A 467 28.61 0.52 -17.60
C PHE A 467 27.80 1.56 -16.80
N ASP A 468 27.98 2.84 -17.07
CA ASP A 468 27.28 3.93 -16.37
C ASP A 468 25.98 4.34 -17.09
N THR A 469 25.55 3.54 -18.09
CA THR A 469 24.24 3.69 -18.74
C THR A 469 23.14 3.44 -17.70
N VAL A 470 22.23 4.42 -17.55
CA VAL A 470 21.07 4.31 -16.66
C VAL A 470 20.00 3.47 -17.35
N ILE A 471 19.51 2.45 -16.65
CA ILE A 471 18.37 1.63 -17.06
C ILE A 471 17.18 1.94 -16.15
N GLY A 472 16.00 2.04 -16.74
CA GLY A 472 14.74 2.25 -16.03
C GLY A 472 14.28 1.01 -15.26
N GLU A 473 13.06 1.10 -14.71
CA GLU A 473 12.43 -0.02 -14.03
C GLU A 473 12.42 -1.27 -14.90
N ASP A 474 12.72 -2.39 -14.28
CA ASP A 474 12.81 -3.70 -14.92
C ASP A 474 13.68 -3.72 -16.19
N GLY A 475 14.75 -2.93 -16.20
CA GLY A 475 15.73 -2.90 -17.29
C GLY A 475 15.31 -2.09 -18.52
N GLY A 476 14.18 -1.41 -18.51
CA GLY A 476 13.78 -0.43 -19.53
C GLY A 476 13.87 -0.96 -20.97
N SER A 477 14.76 -0.38 -21.79
CA SER A 477 14.92 -0.70 -23.22
C SER A 477 15.74 -1.96 -23.51
N LEU A 478 16.23 -2.68 -22.49
CA LEU A 478 17.01 -3.90 -22.69
C LEU A 478 16.14 -5.06 -23.19
N SER A 479 16.66 -5.84 -24.15
CA SER A 479 16.00 -7.09 -24.53
C SER A 479 16.05 -8.11 -23.39
N GLN A 480 15.12 -9.07 -23.37
CA GLN A 480 15.07 -10.12 -22.35
C GLN A 480 16.40 -10.89 -22.24
N GLY A 481 17.05 -11.19 -23.37
CA GLY A 481 18.36 -11.82 -23.36
C GLY A 481 19.47 -10.94 -22.76
N GLN A 482 19.45 -9.63 -23.00
CA GLN A 482 20.40 -8.69 -22.38
C GLN A 482 20.20 -8.60 -20.87
N LYS A 483 18.95 -8.55 -20.40
CA LYS A 483 18.63 -8.59 -18.96
C LYS A 483 19.18 -9.86 -18.31
N GLN A 484 18.97 -11.02 -18.94
CA GLN A 484 19.47 -12.30 -18.45
C GLN A 484 21.00 -12.36 -18.39
N LEU A 485 21.70 -11.86 -19.44
CA LEU A 485 23.16 -11.76 -19.43
C LEU A 485 23.68 -10.85 -18.30
N LEU A 486 22.98 -9.76 -17.93
CA LEU A 486 23.34 -8.91 -16.79
C LEU A 486 23.15 -9.66 -15.45
N CYS A 487 22.06 -10.42 -15.30
CA CYS A 487 21.86 -11.27 -14.11
C CYS A 487 22.97 -12.34 -13.99
N ILE A 488 23.37 -12.97 -15.10
CA ILE A 488 24.51 -13.90 -15.11
C ILE A 488 25.81 -13.18 -14.76
N THR A 489 26.04 -11.96 -15.28
CA THR A 489 27.23 -11.15 -14.97
C THR A 489 27.35 -10.87 -13.46
N ARG A 490 26.24 -10.54 -12.81
CA ARG A 490 26.16 -10.35 -11.34
C ARG A 490 26.66 -11.57 -10.58
N ILE A 491 26.26 -12.77 -10.99
CA ILE A 491 26.65 -14.02 -10.33
C ILE A 491 28.08 -14.43 -10.69
N MET A 492 28.53 -14.18 -11.92
CA MET A 492 29.93 -14.35 -12.33
C MET A 492 30.89 -13.51 -11.48
N LEU A 493 30.46 -12.30 -11.08
CA LEU A 493 31.22 -11.41 -10.22
C LEU A 493 31.24 -11.90 -8.76
N ALA A 494 30.09 -12.33 -8.24
CA ALA A 494 29.94 -12.80 -6.85
C ALA A 494 30.63 -14.15 -6.59
N LYS A 495 30.73 -15.02 -7.60
CA LYS A 495 31.37 -16.35 -7.55
C LYS A 495 30.90 -17.27 -6.42
N PRO A 496 29.59 -17.46 -6.21
CA PRO A 496 29.09 -18.35 -5.16
C PRO A 496 29.47 -19.83 -5.47
N PRO A 497 29.62 -20.67 -4.44
CA PRO A 497 29.95 -22.12 -4.62
C PRO A 497 28.78 -22.95 -5.16
N MET A 498 27.55 -22.49 -4.98
CA MET A 498 26.34 -23.17 -5.44
C MET A 498 25.50 -22.27 -6.33
N LEU A 499 24.75 -22.88 -7.25
CA LEU A 499 23.93 -22.20 -8.23
C LEU A 499 22.51 -22.76 -8.25
N ILE A 500 21.56 -21.87 -8.46
CA ILE A 500 20.18 -22.19 -8.80
C ILE A 500 19.86 -21.49 -10.13
N LEU A 501 19.51 -22.30 -11.13
CA LEU A 501 19.26 -21.82 -12.48
C LEU A 501 17.85 -22.25 -12.92
N ASP A 502 17.03 -21.28 -13.30
CA ASP A 502 15.70 -21.54 -13.88
C ASP A 502 15.73 -21.17 -15.37
N GLU A 503 15.69 -22.20 -16.23
CA GLU A 503 15.94 -22.09 -17.68
C GLU A 503 14.68 -21.79 -18.49
N ALA A 504 13.96 -20.73 -18.27
CA ALA A 504 12.88 -20.33 -19.17
C ALA A 504 13.34 -19.21 -20.13
N THR A 505 13.60 -19.59 -21.39
CA THR A 505 14.10 -18.67 -22.44
C THR A 505 13.21 -18.64 -23.69
N SER A 506 11.92 -18.79 -23.55
CA SER A 506 10.95 -18.92 -24.66
C SER A 506 10.82 -17.69 -25.60
N SER A 507 11.51 -16.59 -25.30
CA SER A 507 11.34 -15.31 -26.05
C SER A 507 12.68 -14.66 -26.44
N ILE A 508 13.75 -15.43 -26.59
CA ILE A 508 15.10 -14.91 -26.88
C ILE A 508 15.54 -15.34 -28.29
N ASP A 509 16.18 -14.44 -29.02
CA ASP A 509 16.75 -14.77 -30.31
C ASP A 509 17.86 -15.83 -30.20
N THR A 510 17.98 -16.70 -31.21
CA THR A 510 18.89 -17.84 -31.23
C THR A 510 20.35 -17.47 -30.96
N ARG A 511 20.82 -16.31 -31.45
CA ARG A 511 22.22 -15.88 -31.26
C ARG A 511 22.50 -15.47 -29.81
N THR A 512 21.57 -14.80 -29.18
CA THR A 512 21.68 -14.43 -27.75
C THR A 512 21.50 -15.65 -26.88
N GLU A 513 20.63 -16.56 -27.27
CA GLU A 513 20.42 -17.83 -26.59
C GLU A 513 21.71 -18.66 -26.49
N ILE A 514 22.47 -18.82 -27.58
CA ILE A 514 23.78 -19.51 -27.58
C ILE A 514 24.76 -18.85 -26.60
N LYS A 515 24.76 -17.50 -26.52
CA LYS A 515 25.61 -16.77 -25.55
C LYS A 515 25.20 -17.04 -24.11
N ILE A 516 23.92 -17.11 -23.84
CA ILE A 516 23.39 -17.41 -22.51
C ILE A 516 23.75 -18.83 -22.10
N GLN A 517 23.64 -19.83 -23.02
CA GLN A 517 24.03 -21.20 -22.76
C GLN A 517 25.53 -21.33 -22.48
N ASN A 518 26.35 -20.65 -23.27
CA ASN A 518 27.81 -20.64 -23.03
C ASN A 518 28.17 -19.99 -21.69
N ALA A 519 27.45 -18.92 -21.34
CA ALA A 519 27.62 -18.26 -20.05
C ALA A 519 27.19 -19.16 -18.88
N PHE A 520 26.07 -19.88 -19.01
CA PHE A 520 25.66 -20.89 -18.01
C PHE A 520 26.64 -22.01 -17.87
N ALA A 521 27.11 -22.60 -18.99
CA ALA A 521 28.12 -23.68 -18.97
C ALA A 521 29.36 -23.23 -18.18
N LYS A 522 29.88 -22.04 -18.49
CA LYS A 522 31.03 -21.47 -17.78
C LYS A 522 30.73 -21.13 -16.31
N LEU A 523 29.50 -20.70 -16.02
CA LEU A 523 29.07 -20.38 -14.65
C LEU A 523 29.04 -21.65 -13.78
N MET A 524 28.62 -22.80 -14.34
CA MET A 524 28.49 -24.08 -13.65
C MET A 524 29.81 -24.81 -13.41
N GLU A 525 30.89 -24.42 -14.09
CA GLU A 525 32.18 -25.10 -13.93
C GLU A 525 32.66 -25.14 -12.48
N GLY A 526 32.84 -26.34 -11.93
CA GLY A 526 33.33 -26.60 -10.57
C GLY A 526 32.35 -26.22 -9.45
N ARG A 527 31.07 -25.92 -9.76
CA ARG A 527 30.06 -25.50 -8.79
C ARG A 527 28.90 -26.47 -8.75
N THR A 528 28.36 -26.68 -7.55
CA THR A 528 27.12 -27.43 -7.36
C THR A 528 25.95 -26.64 -7.95
N SER A 529 25.21 -27.23 -8.87
CA SER A 529 24.19 -26.51 -9.64
C SER A 529 22.85 -27.24 -9.63
N PHE A 530 21.81 -26.56 -9.18
CA PHE A 530 20.42 -27.02 -9.27
C PHE A 530 19.75 -26.30 -10.44
N ILE A 531 19.24 -27.07 -11.41
CA ILE A 531 18.75 -26.54 -12.66
C ILE A 531 17.31 -27.01 -12.86
N VAL A 532 16.35 -26.07 -12.90
CA VAL A 532 15.01 -26.36 -13.43
C VAL A 532 15.12 -26.38 -14.94
N ALA A 533 15.31 -27.59 -15.46
CA ALA A 533 15.68 -27.76 -16.85
C ALA A 533 14.44 -27.86 -17.75
N HIS A 534 14.41 -26.97 -18.74
CA HIS A 534 13.44 -26.96 -19.83
C HIS A 534 14.09 -27.29 -21.19
N ARG A 535 15.42 -27.56 -21.20
CA ARG A 535 16.19 -27.83 -22.41
C ARG A 535 16.90 -29.19 -22.36
N LEU A 536 16.88 -29.83 -23.51
CA LEU A 536 17.48 -31.15 -23.69
C LEU A 536 18.98 -31.16 -23.39
N SER A 537 19.73 -30.16 -23.90
CA SER A 537 21.20 -30.11 -23.71
C SER A 537 21.60 -30.01 -22.24
N THR A 538 20.85 -29.27 -21.45
CA THR A 538 21.07 -29.10 -20.02
C THR A 538 20.74 -30.38 -19.26
N ILE A 539 19.63 -31.04 -19.63
CA ILE A 539 19.23 -32.32 -19.03
C ILE A 539 20.27 -33.42 -19.31
N GLN A 540 20.73 -33.53 -20.55
CA GLN A 540 21.72 -34.54 -20.95
C GLN A 540 23.09 -34.36 -20.28
N SER A 541 23.49 -33.12 -20.00
CA SER A 541 24.77 -32.79 -19.38
C SER A 541 24.75 -32.82 -17.85
N ALA A 542 23.60 -33.13 -17.23
CA ALA A 542 23.48 -33.23 -15.77
C ALA A 542 24.03 -34.53 -15.22
N ASP A 543 24.74 -34.45 -14.08
CA ASP A 543 25.26 -35.65 -13.40
C ASP A 543 24.12 -36.44 -12.74
N VAL A 544 23.09 -35.76 -12.29
CA VAL A 544 21.90 -36.35 -11.69
C VAL A 544 20.65 -35.66 -12.25
N ILE A 545 19.71 -36.44 -12.72
CA ILE A 545 18.38 -35.96 -13.13
C ILE A 545 17.36 -36.44 -12.09
N LEU A 546 16.63 -35.51 -11.53
CA LEU A 546 15.49 -35.76 -10.63
C LEU A 546 14.21 -35.64 -11.42
N VAL A 547 13.50 -36.73 -11.58
CA VAL A 547 12.20 -36.74 -12.25
C VAL A 547 11.11 -36.62 -11.20
N MET A 548 10.42 -35.48 -11.20
CA MET A 548 9.36 -35.16 -10.24
C MET A 548 8.00 -35.35 -10.85
N LYS A 549 7.09 -35.95 -10.10
CA LYS A 549 5.67 -36.03 -10.40
C LYS A 549 4.88 -35.98 -9.10
N ASP A 550 3.84 -35.16 -9.07
CA ASP A 550 2.91 -35.01 -7.92
C ASP A 550 3.66 -34.84 -6.58
N GLY A 551 4.77 -34.07 -6.57
CA GLY A 551 5.54 -33.76 -5.37
C GLY A 551 6.55 -34.83 -4.92
N HIS A 552 6.67 -35.91 -5.64
CA HIS A 552 7.59 -36.99 -5.34
C HIS A 552 8.69 -37.12 -6.39
N ILE A 553 9.90 -37.58 -5.98
CA ILE A 553 10.91 -38.09 -6.91
C ILE A 553 10.46 -39.50 -7.32
N ILE A 554 10.07 -39.65 -8.58
CA ILE A 554 9.64 -40.94 -9.12
C ILE A 554 10.79 -41.70 -9.79
N GLU A 555 11.81 -40.98 -10.30
CA GLU A 555 13.01 -41.53 -10.92
C GLU A 555 14.19 -40.64 -10.62
N GLN A 556 15.36 -41.26 -10.42
CA GLN A 556 16.66 -40.59 -10.23
C GLN A 556 17.75 -41.37 -10.92
N GLY A 557 18.67 -40.67 -11.57
CA GLY A 557 19.82 -41.27 -12.28
C GLY A 557 20.40 -40.29 -13.29
N ASN A 558 21.38 -40.75 -14.08
CA ASN A 558 21.87 -39.98 -15.21
C ASN A 558 21.01 -40.21 -16.47
N HIS A 559 21.29 -39.48 -17.53
CA HIS A 559 20.53 -39.53 -18.78
C HIS A 559 20.42 -40.96 -19.38
N GLU A 560 21.53 -41.66 -19.48
CA GLU A 560 21.57 -42.98 -20.06
C GLU A 560 20.84 -44.01 -19.20
N GLU A 561 21.03 -43.99 -17.89
CA GLU A 561 20.35 -44.86 -16.94
C GLU A 561 18.83 -44.70 -16.99
N LEU A 562 18.35 -43.45 -17.04
CA LEU A 562 16.93 -43.17 -17.05
C LEU A 562 16.26 -43.50 -18.38
N LEU A 563 16.96 -43.33 -19.50
CA LEU A 563 16.49 -43.80 -20.80
C LEU A 563 16.36 -45.32 -20.85
N ALA A 564 17.38 -46.05 -20.32
CA ALA A 564 17.37 -47.50 -20.28
C ALA A 564 16.24 -48.09 -19.43
N LYS A 565 15.76 -47.38 -18.39
CA LYS A 565 14.64 -47.79 -17.54
C LYS A 565 13.30 -47.78 -18.25
N ASN A 566 13.17 -47.13 -19.43
CA ASN A 566 11.89 -46.97 -20.17
C ASN A 566 10.73 -46.44 -19.30
N GLY A 567 11.03 -45.61 -18.30
CA GLY A 567 10.09 -45.09 -17.32
C GLY A 567 9.41 -43.79 -17.74
N PHE A 568 9.09 -42.96 -16.76
CA PHE A 568 8.44 -41.67 -16.97
C PHE A 568 9.37 -40.69 -17.69
N TYR A 569 10.66 -40.68 -17.33
CA TYR A 569 11.68 -39.86 -18.00
C TYR A 569 11.77 -40.18 -19.50
N HIS A 570 11.79 -41.44 -19.85
CA HIS A 570 11.83 -41.89 -21.26
C HIS A 570 10.59 -41.32 -22.02
N LYS A 571 9.38 -41.42 -21.44
CA LYS A 571 8.17 -40.89 -22.07
C LYS A 571 8.22 -39.36 -22.19
N LEU A 572 8.70 -38.66 -21.15
CA LEU A 572 8.87 -37.22 -21.16
C LEU A 572 9.85 -36.76 -22.22
N TYR A 573 10.98 -37.45 -22.33
CA TYR A 573 12.02 -37.19 -23.31
C TYR A 573 11.48 -37.28 -24.74
N TYR A 574 10.89 -38.41 -25.11
CA TYR A 574 10.36 -38.58 -26.47
C TYR A 574 9.12 -37.72 -26.76
N SER A 575 8.28 -37.41 -25.80
CA SER A 575 7.12 -36.54 -26.02
C SER A 575 7.48 -35.07 -26.21
N GLN A 576 8.52 -34.57 -25.55
CA GLN A 576 8.91 -33.15 -25.61
C GLN A 576 10.02 -32.87 -26.65
N PHE A 577 10.87 -33.86 -26.96
CA PHE A 577 12.11 -33.61 -27.70
C PHE A 577 12.23 -34.37 -29.00
N ASP A 578 11.49 -35.48 -29.22
CA ASP A 578 11.53 -36.23 -30.48
C ASP A 578 10.78 -35.56 -31.62
N THR A 579 9.77 -34.72 -31.26
CA THR A 579 9.05 -33.86 -32.22
C THR A 579 9.94 -32.76 -32.81
N ALA A 580 11.02 -32.36 -32.15
CA ALA A 580 11.98 -31.36 -32.62
C ALA A 580 13.01 -31.88 -33.61
N ALA A 581 13.18 -33.20 -33.73
CA ALA A 581 14.10 -33.88 -34.68
C ALA A 581 13.43 -34.19 -36.04
N GLN A 582 12.10 -34.02 -36.15
CA GLN A 582 11.33 -34.29 -37.39
C GLN A 582 10.94 -33.02 -38.17
N ASN A 583 11.25 -31.81 -37.67
CA ASN A 583 11.13 -30.53 -38.37
C ASN A 583 12.52 -29.89 -38.51
#